data_f959d147793681f143880aef31e7ca30
#
_entry.id   f959d147793681f143880aef31e7ca30
#
_cell.length_a   1.000
_cell.length_b   1.000
_cell.length_c   1.000
_cell.angle_alpha   90.00
_cell.angle_beta   90.00
_cell.angle_gamma   90.00
#
_symmetry.space_group_name_H-M   'P 1'
#
loop_
_entity.id
_entity.type
_entity.pdbx_description
1 polymer ?
#
loop_
_entity_poly.entity_id
_entity_poly.type
_entity_poly.pdbx_seq_one_letter_code
_entity_poly.pdbx_strand_id
1 'polypeptide(L)'
;MSSYAFGRRIAAGLFIAALFAPVAHAGDVTFEIKNSHPNAMRVELYSQDRDHVWPGNNQDYYLNDGETKSIPLSCSDGESICYGAWVDGDENTYWGVGPGNTEKCDDCCYTCSGGETEEIDLVP
;
A
#
# COMPACT_ATOMS: atom_id res chain seq x y z
N MET A 1 -29.08 -8.73 -56.44
CA MET A 1 -28.97 -8.97 -55.78
C MET A 1 -28.30 -8.93 -55.06
N SER A 2 -27.97 -8.63 -54.53
CA SER A 2 -27.51 -8.69 -53.72
C SER A 2 -27.05 -8.33 -52.93
N SER A 3 -26.88 -8.03 -52.64
CA SER A 3 -26.46 -7.84 -51.84
C SER A 3 -26.33 -7.66 -50.94
N TYR A 4 -26.25 -7.65 -50.71
CA TYR A 4 -26.12 -7.55 -49.72
C TYR A 4 -25.54 -7.44 -48.98
N ALA A 5 -25.21 -7.25 -48.86
CA ALA A 5 -24.67 -7.21 -48.24
C ALA A 5 -24.44 -6.84 -47.53
N PHE A 6 -24.30 -6.69 -47.41
CA PHE A 6 -24.10 -6.49 -46.57
C PHE A 6 -23.81 -6.10 -45.75
N GLY A 7 -23.74 -5.73 -45.63
CA GLY A 7 -23.33 -5.44 -44.82
C GLY A 7 -23.26 -5.30 -43.88
N ARG A 8 -23.28 -5.53 -43.74
CA ARG A 8 -23.24 -5.56 -42.83
C ARG A 8 -22.62 -5.54 -42.03
N ARG A 9 -22.12 -5.44 -41.81
CA ARG A 9 -21.53 -5.54 -41.07
C ARG A 9 -21.05 -4.88 -40.47
N ILE A 10 -20.72 -4.57 -40.27
CA ILE A 10 -20.30 -4.07 -39.70
C ILE A 10 -20.38 -3.56 -38.82
N ALA A 11 -20.54 -3.18 -38.78
CA ALA A 11 -20.84 -2.65 -37.72
C ALA A 11 -20.14 -3.03 -36.69
N ALA A 12 -19.96 -3.78 -36.82
CA ALA A 12 -19.48 -4.45 -35.90
C ALA A 12 -18.46 -3.80 -35.18
N GLY A 13 -17.74 -3.31 -35.59
CA GLY A 13 -16.69 -3.11 -34.88
C GLY A 13 -16.64 -2.09 -33.93
N LEU A 14 -17.35 -1.19 -34.08
CA LEU A 14 -17.21 -0.19 -33.34
C LEU A 14 -17.37 -0.24 -32.01
N PHE A 15 -18.24 -0.77 -31.56
CA PHE A 15 -18.52 -0.75 -30.19
C PHE A 15 -17.42 -1.26 -29.44
N ILE A 16 -16.50 -1.74 -30.07
CA ILE A 16 -15.47 -2.26 -29.35
C ILE A 16 -14.76 -1.30 -28.55
N ALA A 17 -14.66 -0.10 -28.93
CA ALA A 17 -13.92 0.86 -28.16
C ALA A 17 -14.39 0.97 -26.74
N ALA A 18 -15.63 0.73 -26.53
CA ALA A 18 -16.13 0.86 -25.18
C ALA A 18 -15.55 -0.15 -24.24
N LEU A 19 -14.94 -1.17 -24.77
CA LEU A 19 -14.39 -2.20 -23.93
C LEU A 19 -13.05 -1.83 -23.32
N PHE A 20 -12.54 -0.70 -23.63
CA PHE A 20 -11.23 -0.33 -23.15
C PHE A 20 -11.26 0.68 -22.02
N ALA A 21 -12.33 0.73 -21.30
CA ALA A 21 -12.37 1.56 -20.12
C ALA A 21 -11.32 1.06 -19.13
N PRO A 22 -10.57 1.94 -18.52
CA PRO A 22 -9.55 1.52 -17.57
C PRO A 22 -10.19 0.86 -16.35
N VAL A 23 -9.55 -0.16 -15.86
CA VAL A 23 -10.00 -0.89 -14.70
C VAL A 23 -8.95 -0.72 -13.62
N ALA A 24 -9.40 -0.39 -12.42
CA ALA A 24 -8.50 -0.33 -11.28
C ALA A 24 -8.10 -1.75 -10.92
N HIS A 25 -6.82 -1.95 -10.70
CA HIS A 25 -6.30 -3.26 -10.30
C HIS A 25 -6.03 -3.28 -8.81
N ALA A 26 -6.46 -4.34 -8.17
CA ALA A 26 -6.06 -4.62 -6.81
C ALA A 26 -4.66 -5.19 -6.86
N GLY A 27 -3.86 -4.80 -5.91
CA GLY A 27 -2.50 -5.27 -5.79
C GLY A 27 -2.18 -5.63 -4.36
N ASP A 28 -0.93 -5.95 -4.12
CA ASP A 28 -0.46 -6.22 -2.77
C ASP A 28 0.98 -5.78 -2.63
N VAL A 29 1.44 -5.71 -1.39
CA VAL A 29 2.83 -5.48 -1.05
C VAL A 29 3.01 -5.97 0.37
N THR A 30 4.16 -6.54 0.68
CA THR A 30 4.47 -6.98 2.03
C THR A 30 5.56 -6.09 2.60
N PHE A 31 5.28 -5.49 3.75
CA PHE A 31 6.27 -4.70 4.46
C PHE A 31 7.03 -5.60 5.44
N GLU A 32 8.36 -5.59 5.34
CA GLU A 32 9.22 -6.36 6.24
C GLU A 32 9.79 -5.39 7.26
N ILE A 33 9.37 -5.49 8.51
CA ILE A 33 9.78 -4.53 9.53
C ILE A 33 10.41 -5.25 10.71
N LYS A 34 11.59 -4.78 11.11
CA LYS A 34 12.30 -5.32 12.25
C LYS A 34 12.40 -4.27 13.35
N ASN A 35 12.05 -4.66 14.55
CA ASN A 35 12.22 -3.80 15.72
C ASN A 35 13.60 -4.07 16.38
N SER A 36 14.55 -3.19 16.12
CA SER A 36 15.87 -3.28 16.76
C SER A 36 15.98 -2.36 17.98
N HIS A 37 14.88 -1.76 18.38
CA HIS A 37 14.80 -0.93 19.57
C HIS A 37 14.52 -1.82 20.79
N PRO A 38 15.03 -1.48 21.98
CA PRO A 38 14.80 -2.32 23.17
C PRO A 38 13.37 -2.31 23.70
N ASN A 39 12.55 -1.37 23.25
CA ASN A 39 11.16 -1.30 23.68
C ASN A 39 10.26 -1.82 22.56
N ALA A 40 9.05 -2.24 22.93
CA ALA A 40 8.05 -2.64 21.94
C ALA A 40 7.66 -1.45 21.06
N MET A 41 7.31 -1.72 19.84
CA MET A 41 6.97 -0.71 18.84
C MET A 41 5.56 -0.93 18.32
N ARG A 42 4.90 0.17 17.99
CA ARG A 42 3.64 0.13 17.27
C ARG A 42 3.86 0.66 15.86
N VAL A 43 3.19 0.08 14.89
CA VAL A 43 3.38 0.42 13.48
C VAL A 43 2.04 0.55 12.80
N GLU A 44 1.91 1.56 11.96
CA GLU A 44 0.79 1.69 11.04
C GLU A 44 1.32 2.00 9.65
N LEU A 45 0.56 1.63 8.63
CA LEU A 45 0.89 1.91 7.25
C LEU A 45 -0.18 2.86 6.72
N TYR A 46 0.24 3.86 5.98
CA TYR A 46 -0.66 4.91 5.53
C TYR A 46 -0.58 5.10 4.03
N SER A 47 -1.74 5.10 3.37
CA SER A 47 -1.79 5.46 1.97
C SER A 47 -1.53 6.95 1.81
N GLN A 48 -0.74 7.33 0.82
CA GLN A 48 -0.53 8.72 0.49
C GLN A 48 -1.47 9.18 -0.64
N ASP A 49 -2.22 8.24 -1.22
CA ASP A 49 -3.09 8.52 -2.36
C ASP A 49 -4.57 8.57 -1.97
N ARG A 50 -4.92 8.05 -0.81
CA ARG A 50 -6.30 8.02 -0.33
C ARG A 50 -6.30 8.00 1.19
N ASP A 51 -7.45 8.24 1.78
CA ASP A 51 -7.59 8.24 3.22
C ASP A 51 -7.77 6.79 3.70
N HIS A 52 -6.67 6.08 3.83
CA HIS A 52 -6.69 4.68 4.24
C HIS A 52 -5.47 4.34 5.08
N VAL A 53 -5.70 3.59 6.16
CA VAL A 53 -4.68 3.18 7.12
C VAL A 53 -4.79 1.68 7.31
N TRP A 54 -3.66 1.00 7.42
CA TRP A 54 -3.61 -0.41 7.80
C TRP A 54 -2.98 -0.53 9.19
N PRO A 55 -3.53 -1.36 10.06
CA PRO A 55 -4.64 -2.27 9.86
C PRO A 55 -6.00 -1.59 9.91
N GLY A 56 -6.09 -0.36 10.38
CA GLY A 56 -7.35 0.34 10.49
C GLY A 56 -8.08 0.01 11.78
N ASN A 57 -9.28 0.56 11.94
CA ASN A 57 -10.16 0.31 13.10
C ASN A 57 -9.52 0.70 14.44
N ASN A 58 -8.72 1.77 14.42
CA ASN A 58 -8.01 2.25 15.62
C ASN A 58 -7.04 1.22 16.20
N GLN A 59 -6.53 0.32 15.34
CA GLN A 59 -5.56 -0.68 15.73
C GLN A 59 -4.22 -0.39 15.08
N ASP A 60 -3.18 -1.04 15.56
CA ASP A 60 -1.86 -0.95 14.96
C ASP A 60 -1.18 -2.32 15.05
N TYR A 61 -0.08 -2.48 14.34
CA TYR A 61 0.73 -3.68 14.44
C TYR A 61 1.67 -3.51 15.62
N TYR A 62 1.93 -4.58 16.33
CA TYR A 62 2.74 -4.56 17.53
C TYR A 62 3.96 -5.45 17.34
N LEU A 63 5.14 -4.90 17.56
CA LEU A 63 6.39 -5.66 17.46
C LEU A 63 7.11 -5.62 18.80
N ASN A 64 7.39 -6.80 19.32
CA ASN A 64 8.21 -6.91 20.52
C ASN A 64 9.66 -6.56 20.21
N ASP A 65 10.46 -6.35 21.26
CA ASP A 65 11.89 -6.15 21.13
C ASP A 65 12.50 -7.28 20.29
N GLY A 66 13.21 -6.91 19.25
CA GLY A 66 13.90 -7.86 18.37
C GLY A 66 13.02 -8.58 17.37
N GLU A 67 11.74 -8.32 17.36
CA GLU A 67 10.82 -9.03 16.47
C GLU A 67 10.91 -8.48 15.05
N THR A 68 10.85 -9.39 14.07
CA THR A 68 10.67 -9.03 12.67
C THR A 68 9.28 -9.48 12.26
N LYS A 69 8.55 -8.61 11.61
CA LYS A 69 7.19 -8.91 11.21
C LYS A 69 7.02 -8.64 9.71
N SER A 70 6.42 -9.60 9.02
CA SER A 70 6.02 -9.46 7.63
C SER A 70 4.56 -9.05 7.61
N ILE A 71 4.27 -7.90 7.03
CA ILE A 71 2.92 -7.34 7.04
C ILE A 71 2.42 -7.27 5.60
N PRO A 72 1.59 -8.24 5.18
CA PRO A 72 1.02 -8.21 3.83
C PRO A 72 -0.16 -7.26 3.80
N LEU A 73 -0.21 -6.43 2.79
CA LEU A 73 -1.30 -5.47 2.61
C LEU A 73 -1.96 -5.68 1.26
N SER A 74 -3.29 -5.54 1.24
CA SER A 74 -4.02 -5.38 -0.01
C SER A 74 -4.07 -3.89 -0.31
N CYS A 75 -3.74 -3.50 -1.51
CA CYS A 75 -3.63 -2.10 -1.88
C CYS A 75 -4.00 -1.91 -3.35
N SER A 76 -4.09 -0.68 -3.81
CA SER A 76 -4.30 -0.39 -5.22
C SER A 76 -2.95 -0.42 -5.93
N ASP A 77 -2.91 -0.98 -7.12
CA ASP A 77 -1.67 -1.08 -7.87
C ASP A 77 -1.11 0.33 -8.11
N GLY A 78 0.15 0.54 -7.73
CA GLY A 78 0.80 1.84 -7.85
C GLY A 78 0.59 2.77 -6.67
N GLU A 79 -0.18 2.36 -5.67
CA GLU A 79 -0.45 3.18 -4.49
C GLU A 79 0.83 3.41 -3.69
N SER A 80 1.06 4.62 -3.23
CA SER A 80 2.19 4.96 -2.38
C SER A 80 1.80 4.78 -0.92
N ILE A 81 2.54 3.96 -0.19
CA ILE A 81 2.24 3.60 1.20
C ILE A 81 3.46 3.88 2.05
N CYS A 82 3.28 4.65 3.11
CA CYS A 82 4.37 5.00 4.01
C CYS A 82 4.18 4.35 5.37
N TYR A 83 5.28 3.98 6.00
CA TYR A 83 5.20 3.43 7.36
C TYR A 83 5.40 4.51 8.40
N GLY A 84 4.68 4.38 9.50
CA GLY A 84 4.93 5.12 10.71
C GLY A 84 5.09 4.16 11.85
N ALA A 85 6.07 4.38 12.69
CA ALA A 85 6.33 3.52 13.84
C ALA A 85 6.67 4.38 15.04
N TRP A 86 6.32 3.92 16.23
CA TRP A 86 6.62 4.67 17.44
C TRP A 86 6.77 3.69 18.61
N VAL A 87 7.45 4.14 19.65
CA VAL A 87 7.63 3.33 20.84
C VAL A 87 6.29 3.20 21.55
N ASP A 88 5.95 2.00 21.96
CA ASP A 88 4.72 1.75 22.71
C ASP A 88 4.76 2.58 24.00
N GLY A 89 3.78 3.46 24.17
CA GLY A 89 3.71 4.35 25.32
C GLY A 89 4.45 5.67 25.16
N ASP A 90 5.16 5.89 24.04
CA ASP A 90 5.88 7.14 23.82
C ASP A 90 5.86 7.51 22.33
N GLU A 91 4.86 8.26 21.93
CA GLU A 91 4.69 8.68 20.55
C GLU A 91 5.69 9.76 20.12
N ASN A 92 6.46 10.29 21.05
CA ASN A 92 7.49 11.27 20.69
C ASN A 92 8.76 10.61 20.18
N THR A 93 8.89 9.31 20.35
CA THR A 93 10.00 8.53 19.81
C THR A 93 9.45 7.73 18.63
N TYR A 94 9.76 8.17 17.41
CA TYR A 94 9.11 7.61 16.22
C TYR A 94 10.06 7.45 15.06
N TRP A 95 9.63 6.69 14.08
CA TRP A 95 10.32 6.46 12.81
C TRP A 95 9.32 6.67 11.67
N GLY A 96 9.82 6.90 10.47
CA GLY A 96 8.98 7.07 9.32
C GLY A 96 8.14 8.32 9.41
N VAL A 97 6.88 8.20 9.02
CA VAL A 97 5.95 9.33 9.08
C VAL A 97 5.29 9.50 10.45
N GLY A 98 5.76 8.74 11.44
CA GLY A 98 5.28 8.85 12.82
C GLY A 98 3.84 8.41 13.00
N PRO A 99 3.33 8.54 14.22
CA PRO A 99 1.94 8.20 14.47
C PRO A 99 1.03 9.19 13.75
N GLY A 100 0.01 8.66 13.08
CA GLY A 100 -0.97 9.49 12.40
C GLY A 100 -0.52 10.09 11.08
N ASN A 101 0.61 9.66 10.53
CA ASN A 101 1.11 10.16 9.24
C ASN A 101 1.36 11.67 9.30
N THR A 102 1.89 12.16 10.41
CA THR A 102 2.02 13.59 10.65
C THR A 102 3.41 14.13 10.36
N GLU A 103 4.40 13.26 10.21
CA GLU A 103 5.78 13.67 10.05
C GLU A 103 6.23 13.50 8.59
N LYS A 104 7.13 14.36 8.16
CA LYS A 104 7.64 14.28 6.81
C LYS A 104 8.77 13.26 6.77
N CYS A 105 8.74 12.38 5.79
CA CYS A 105 9.78 11.38 5.63
C CYS A 105 9.87 11.00 4.15
N ASP A 106 11.03 11.26 3.55
CA ASP A 106 11.17 11.05 2.10
C ASP A 106 11.43 9.60 1.72
N ASP A 107 12.04 8.81 2.61
CA ASP A 107 12.44 7.44 2.30
C ASP A 107 11.55 6.41 2.95
N CYS A 108 10.37 6.78 3.38
CA CYS A 108 9.52 5.92 4.19
C CYS A 108 8.34 5.35 3.42
N CYS A 109 8.33 5.51 2.11
CA CYS A 109 7.19 5.13 1.30
C CYS A 109 7.58 4.14 0.23
N TYR A 110 6.70 3.20 -0.01
CA TYR A 110 6.90 2.12 -0.96
C TYR A 110 5.70 2.01 -1.87
N THR A 111 5.92 1.58 -3.09
CA THR A 111 4.86 1.48 -4.08
C THR A 111 4.22 0.10 -4.01
N CYS A 112 2.90 0.05 -4.06
CA CYS A 112 2.15 -1.20 -4.15
C CYS A 112 2.35 -1.77 -5.55
N SER A 113 3.26 -2.73 -5.69
CA SER A 113 3.57 -3.33 -6.98
C SER A 113 3.85 -4.83 -6.86
N GLY A 114 3.33 -5.46 -5.82
CA GLY A 114 3.63 -6.85 -5.53
C GLY A 114 4.96 -6.97 -4.80
N GLY A 115 5.27 -8.15 -4.33
CA GLY A 115 6.56 -8.42 -3.70
C GLY A 115 6.67 -7.87 -2.30
N GLU A 116 7.90 -7.78 -1.83
CA GLU A 116 8.22 -7.39 -0.46
C GLU A 116 9.14 -6.20 -0.47
N THR A 117 9.05 -5.37 0.57
CA THR A 117 10.03 -4.31 0.75
C THR A 117 11.36 -4.92 1.21
N GLU A 118 12.42 -4.15 1.12
CA GLU A 118 13.61 -4.48 1.89
C GLU A 118 13.25 -4.47 3.37
N GLU A 119 14.10 -5.03 4.21
CA GLU A 119 13.85 -5.00 5.65
C GLU A 119 14.00 -3.56 6.17
N ILE A 120 12.95 -3.07 6.78
CA ILE A 120 12.93 -1.74 7.39
C ILE A 120 13.34 -1.95 8.85
N ASP A 121 14.51 -1.48 9.22
CA ASP A 121 15.07 -1.72 10.54
C ASP A 121 14.84 -0.48 11.42
N LEU A 122 14.03 -0.63 12.45
CA LEU A 122 13.73 0.44 13.38
C LEU A 122 14.86 0.48 14.43
N VAL A 123 15.91 1.20 14.11
CA VAL A 123 17.10 1.26 14.98
C VAL A 123 16.97 2.38 15.99
N PRO A 124 17.58 2.23 17.18
CA PRO A 124 17.50 3.27 18.21
C PRO A 124 18.13 4.58 17.81
#